data_e846cb9168911faa2cbbb5cff5d7e1e6
#
_entry.id   e846cb9168911faa2cbbb5cff5d7e1e6
#
_cell.length_a   1.000
_cell.length_b   1.000
_cell.length_c   1.000
_cell.angle_alpha   90.00
_cell.angle_beta   90.00
_cell.angle_gamma   90.00
#
_symmetry.space_group_name_H-M   'P 1'
#
loop_
_entity.id
_entity.type
_entity.pdbx_description
1 polymer ?
#
loop_
_entity_poly.entity_id
_entity_poly.type
_entity_poly.pdbx_seq_one_letter_code
_entity_poly.pdbx_strand_id
1 'polypeptide(L)'
;MGDNVETVLRLENAWMVHDYDTVRQILSPDFADRNHGVGAEMMPKGGVEGIIEGHEVGRASYSDRKQEILDCFGEGDRVVVRSRMTGTNDGGLPWFGIPANGNTIDIEYITIYRLEGDRVVESWAQMEIAKLMQQLGVGGD
;
A
#
# COMPACT_ATOMS: atom_id res chain seq x y z
N MET A 1 -11.75 -19.81 -4.41
CA MET A 1 -10.58 -19.95 -3.55
C MET A 1 -9.34 -19.47 -4.25
N GLY A 2 -8.77 -20.29 -5.16
CA GLY A 2 -7.59 -19.89 -5.90
C GLY A 2 -7.78 -18.61 -6.68
N ASP A 3 -8.98 -18.42 -7.21
CA ASP A 3 -9.28 -17.25 -8.04
C ASP A 3 -9.16 -15.94 -7.29
N ASN A 4 -9.56 -15.90 -6.02
CA ASN A 4 -9.45 -14.69 -5.23
C ASN A 4 -7.98 -14.35 -4.94
N VAL A 5 -7.19 -15.36 -4.61
CA VAL A 5 -5.75 -15.17 -4.40
C VAL A 5 -5.08 -14.68 -5.69
N GLU A 6 -5.41 -15.29 -6.82
CA GLU A 6 -4.86 -14.87 -8.11
C GLU A 6 -5.25 -13.43 -8.45
N THR A 7 -6.49 -13.04 -8.18
CA THR A 7 -6.95 -11.67 -8.42
C THR A 7 -6.14 -10.68 -7.59
N VAL A 8 -5.94 -11.00 -6.31
CA VAL A 8 -5.18 -10.13 -5.41
C VAL A 8 -3.71 -10.07 -5.81
N LEU A 9 -3.11 -11.19 -6.23
CA LEU A 9 -1.74 -11.18 -6.71
C LEU A 9 -1.60 -10.32 -7.97
N ARG A 10 -2.60 -10.35 -8.86
CA ARG A 10 -2.62 -9.46 -10.02
C ARG A 10 -2.69 -8.01 -9.60
N LEU A 11 -3.51 -7.70 -8.59
CA LEU A 11 -3.61 -6.34 -8.06
C LEU A 11 -2.28 -5.88 -7.46
N GLU A 12 -1.66 -6.73 -6.64
CA GLU A 12 -0.38 -6.38 -6.01
C GLU A 12 0.71 -6.16 -7.06
N ASN A 13 0.76 -7.02 -8.09
CA ASN A 13 1.71 -6.84 -9.18
C ASN A 13 1.45 -5.54 -9.93
N ALA A 14 0.17 -5.22 -10.18
CA ALA A 14 -0.18 -3.98 -10.86
C ALA A 14 0.32 -2.76 -10.11
N TRP A 15 0.20 -2.78 -8.78
CA TRP A 15 0.76 -1.70 -7.95
C TRP A 15 2.27 -1.61 -8.11
N MET A 16 2.97 -2.76 -8.10
CA MET A 16 4.43 -2.78 -8.19
C MET A 16 4.96 -2.23 -9.50
N VAL A 17 4.24 -2.48 -10.61
CA VAL A 17 4.67 -2.02 -11.93
C VAL A 17 3.93 -0.78 -12.41
N HIS A 18 3.11 -0.19 -11.54
CA HIS A 18 2.35 1.03 -11.82
C HIS A 18 1.36 0.88 -12.97
N ASP A 19 0.77 -0.31 -13.09
CA ASP A 19 -0.26 -0.60 -14.08
C ASP A 19 -1.62 -0.21 -13.50
N TYR A 20 -1.93 1.08 -13.56
CA TYR A 20 -3.14 1.60 -12.93
C TYR A 20 -4.42 1.20 -13.67
N ASP A 21 -4.32 0.87 -14.94
CA ASP A 21 -5.49 0.37 -15.67
C ASP A 21 -5.95 -0.97 -15.08
N THR A 22 -5.01 -1.86 -14.77
CA THR A 22 -5.35 -3.12 -14.11
C THR A 22 -5.89 -2.87 -12.69
N VAL A 23 -5.31 -1.92 -11.96
CA VAL A 23 -5.84 -1.53 -10.65
C VAL A 23 -7.30 -1.12 -10.76
N ARG A 24 -7.62 -0.27 -11.73
CA ARG A 24 -9.00 0.20 -11.94
C ARG A 24 -9.95 -0.93 -12.33
N GLN A 25 -9.46 -1.95 -13.01
CA GLN A 25 -10.26 -3.12 -13.37
C GLN A 25 -10.59 -3.98 -12.16
N ILE A 26 -9.65 -4.12 -11.24
CA ILE A 26 -9.79 -5.03 -10.10
C ILE A 26 -10.50 -4.36 -8.92
N LEU A 27 -10.18 -3.11 -8.64
CA LEU A 27 -10.86 -2.39 -7.56
C LEU A 27 -12.27 -2.01 -7.98
N SER A 28 -13.24 -2.29 -7.12
CA SER A 28 -14.62 -1.85 -7.35
C SER A 28 -14.67 -0.33 -7.39
N PRO A 29 -15.55 0.26 -8.21
CA PRO A 29 -15.77 1.70 -8.14
C PRO A 29 -16.14 2.20 -6.74
N ASP A 30 -16.74 1.31 -5.93
CA ASP A 30 -17.15 1.62 -4.56
C ASP A 30 -16.11 1.15 -3.53
N PHE A 31 -14.92 0.84 -3.98
CA PHE A 31 -13.86 0.32 -3.11
C PHE A 31 -13.66 1.22 -1.89
N ALA A 32 -13.59 0.62 -0.71
CA ALA A 32 -13.36 1.31 0.54
C ALA A 32 -12.05 0.82 1.17
N ASP A 33 -11.09 1.73 1.26
CA ASP A 33 -9.86 1.47 1.98
C ASP A 33 -10.13 1.84 3.45
N ARG A 34 -10.21 0.81 4.30
CA ARG A 34 -10.43 0.99 5.74
C ARG A 34 -9.14 1.25 6.50
N ASN A 35 -8.06 1.35 5.77
CA ASN A 35 -6.78 1.65 6.36
C ASN A 35 -6.77 3.10 6.82
N HIS A 36 -7.09 3.31 8.06
CA HIS A 36 -6.99 4.62 8.68
C HIS A 36 -5.54 4.93 9.01
N GLY A 37 -4.66 4.30 8.25
CA GLY A 37 -3.25 4.57 8.40
C GLY A 37 -2.95 5.99 8.04
N VAL A 38 -1.78 6.33 8.36
CA VAL A 38 -1.22 7.64 8.19
C VAL A 38 -1.34 8.06 6.73
N GLY A 39 -1.90 9.23 6.50
CA GLY A 39 -1.96 9.81 5.17
C GLY A 39 -3.30 9.71 4.46
N ALA A 40 -4.16 8.78 4.87
CA ALA A 40 -5.46 8.63 4.20
C ALA A 40 -6.28 9.93 4.26
N GLU A 41 -6.19 10.63 5.36
CA GLU A 41 -6.92 11.90 5.55
C GLU A 41 -6.36 13.04 4.73
N MET A 42 -5.16 12.87 4.22
CA MET A 42 -4.45 13.90 3.46
C MET A 42 -4.61 13.72 1.96
N MET A 43 -5.33 12.69 1.53
CA MET A 43 -5.58 12.45 0.12
C MET A 43 -6.63 13.42 -0.39
N PRO A 44 -6.35 14.16 -1.44
CA PRO A 44 -7.29 15.16 -1.95
C PRO A 44 -8.51 14.56 -2.63
N LYS A 45 -8.45 13.29 -3.02
CA LYS A 45 -9.53 12.60 -3.71
C LYS A 45 -9.87 11.31 -2.98
N GLY A 46 -11.15 10.97 -2.97
CA GLY A 46 -11.59 9.68 -2.45
C GLY A 46 -11.61 8.62 -3.52
N GLY A 47 -11.96 7.39 -3.12
CA GLY A 47 -12.15 6.28 -4.03
C GLY A 47 -10.86 5.79 -4.68
N VAL A 48 -11.03 5.11 -5.80
CA VAL A 48 -9.91 4.46 -6.50
C VAL A 48 -8.88 5.48 -6.96
N GLU A 49 -9.32 6.61 -7.52
CA GLU A 49 -8.38 7.61 -8.05
C GLU A 49 -7.58 8.25 -6.92
N GLY A 50 -8.18 8.44 -5.76
CA GLY A 50 -7.46 8.95 -4.59
C GLY A 50 -6.37 8.00 -4.13
N ILE A 51 -6.64 6.69 -4.18
CA ILE A 51 -5.66 5.69 -3.79
C ILE A 51 -4.50 5.64 -4.78
N ILE A 52 -4.79 5.74 -6.07
CA ILE A 52 -3.75 5.80 -7.09
C ILE A 52 -2.88 7.04 -6.88
N GLU A 53 -3.50 8.18 -6.64
CA GLU A 53 -2.76 9.41 -6.38
C GLU A 53 -1.86 9.28 -5.14
N GLY A 54 -2.39 8.66 -4.08
CA GLY A 54 -1.59 8.39 -2.88
C GLY A 54 -0.42 7.46 -3.14
N HIS A 55 -0.61 6.47 -4.00
CA HIS A 55 0.47 5.57 -4.39
C HIS A 55 1.58 6.34 -5.12
N GLU A 56 1.21 7.25 -6.03
CA GLU A 56 2.18 8.06 -6.75
C GLU A 56 2.95 9.00 -5.80
N VAL A 57 2.26 9.57 -4.82
CA VAL A 57 2.92 10.40 -3.82
C VAL A 57 3.92 9.56 -3.01
N GLY A 58 3.52 8.37 -2.58
CA GLY A 58 4.44 7.48 -1.86
C GLY A 58 5.62 7.02 -2.69
N ARG A 59 5.39 6.83 -3.99
CA ARG A 59 6.43 6.45 -4.92
C ARG A 59 7.49 7.54 -5.05
N ALA A 60 7.10 8.80 -4.98
CA ALA A 60 8.02 9.92 -5.06
C ALA A 60 8.92 10.02 -3.83
N SER A 61 8.51 9.44 -2.70
CA SER A 61 9.30 9.47 -1.47
C SER A 61 10.53 8.57 -1.53
N TYR A 62 10.43 7.47 -2.29
CA TYR A 62 11.48 6.45 -2.36
C TYR A 62 11.70 6.05 -3.81
N SER A 63 12.71 6.59 -4.46
CA SER A 63 12.96 6.28 -5.88
C SER A 63 13.35 4.82 -6.10
N ASP A 64 13.92 4.17 -5.09
CA ASP A 64 14.36 2.79 -5.13
C ASP A 64 13.41 1.85 -4.38
N ARG A 65 12.17 2.25 -4.22
CA ARG A 65 11.18 1.46 -3.48
C ARG A 65 11.04 0.06 -4.07
N LYS A 66 11.09 -0.93 -3.19
CA LYS A 66 10.83 -2.32 -3.54
C LYS A 66 9.79 -2.90 -2.61
N GLN A 67 8.97 -3.76 -3.15
CA GLN A 67 7.94 -4.46 -2.41
C GLN A 67 8.07 -5.95 -2.70
N GLU A 68 8.03 -6.74 -1.66
CA GLU A 68 8.14 -8.18 -1.74
C GLU A 68 6.96 -8.81 -1.01
N ILE A 69 6.28 -9.75 -1.66
CA ILE A 69 5.19 -10.49 -1.02
C ILE A 69 5.81 -11.67 -0.28
N LEU A 70 5.59 -11.71 1.03
CA LEU A 70 6.13 -12.76 1.89
C LEU A 70 5.13 -13.91 2.06
N ASP A 71 3.84 -13.59 2.18
CA ASP A 71 2.76 -14.57 2.27
C ASP A 71 1.54 -14.05 1.53
N CYS A 72 0.79 -14.95 0.92
CA CYS A 72 -0.50 -14.61 0.33
C CYS A 72 -1.40 -15.85 0.40
N PHE A 73 -2.53 -15.73 1.08
CA PHE A 73 -3.47 -16.83 1.23
C PHE A 73 -4.87 -16.29 1.41
N GLY A 74 -5.86 -17.12 1.17
CA GLY A 74 -7.25 -16.69 1.24
C GLY A 74 -8.17 -17.74 1.80
N GLU A 75 -9.31 -17.26 2.29
CA GLU A 75 -10.41 -18.11 2.75
C GLU A 75 -11.72 -17.36 2.53
N GLY A 76 -12.67 -18.01 1.89
CA GLY A 76 -13.95 -17.38 1.57
C GLY A 76 -13.73 -16.17 0.67
N ASP A 77 -14.28 -15.03 1.07
CA ASP A 77 -14.18 -13.79 0.31
C ASP A 77 -12.98 -12.93 0.72
N ARG A 78 -12.06 -13.45 1.55
CA ARG A 78 -10.94 -12.70 2.09
C ARG A 78 -9.61 -13.26 1.63
N VAL A 79 -8.68 -12.35 1.33
CA VAL A 79 -7.30 -12.70 0.99
C VAL A 79 -6.36 -11.85 1.85
N VAL A 80 -5.37 -12.50 2.44
CA VAL A 80 -4.36 -11.84 3.27
C VAL A 80 -3.04 -11.81 2.53
N VAL A 81 -2.41 -10.65 2.51
CA VAL A 81 -1.08 -10.46 1.92
C VAL A 81 -0.17 -9.86 2.97
N ARG A 82 0.95 -10.53 3.25
CA ARG A 82 2.00 -9.98 4.10
C ARG A 82 3.15 -9.57 3.20
N SER A 83 3.59 -8.34 3.32
CA SER A 83 4.57 -7.73 2.42
C SER A 83 5.70 -7.08 3.18
N ARG A 84 6.82 -6.94 2.51
CA ARG A 84 7.98 -6.19 2.99
C ARG A 84 8.24 -5.05 2.02
N MET A 85 8.48 -3.87 2.56
CA MET A 85 8.81 -2.70 1.74
C MET A 85 10.14 -2.13 2.19
N THR A 86 11.01 -1.88 1.22
CA THR A 86 12.30 -1.24 1.46
C THR A 86 12.44 -0.03 0.55
N GLY A 87 13.26 0.91 0.96
CA GLY A 87 13.52 2.10 0.15
C GLY A 87 14.44 3.08 0.86
N THR A 88 14.85 4.09 0.12
CA THR A 88 15.65 5.19 0.63
C THR A 88 14.85 6.47 0.54
N ASN A 89 14.75 7.22 1.62
CA ASN A 89 14.03 8.48 1.64
C ASN A 89 14.82 9.56 0.93
N ASP A 90 14.71 9.57 -0.38
CA ASP A 90 15.37 10.56 -1.23
C ASP A 90 14.42 11.61 -1.79
N GLY A 91 13.13 11.47 -1.55
CA GLY A 91 12.11 12.41 -2.02
C GLY A 91 11.37 13.15 -0.92
N GLY A 92 11.51 12.69 0.32
CA GLY A 92 10.78 13.26 1.45
C GLY A 92 9.36 12.75 1.57
N LEU A 93 8.77 12.94 2.73
CA LEU A 93 7.38 12.58 3.03
C LEU A 93 6.66 13.85 3.47
N PRO A 94 6.15 14.62 2.53
CA PRO A 94 5.59 15.94 2.86
C PRO A 94 4.41 15.91 3.81
N TRP A 95 3.59 14.83 3.76
CA TRP A 95 2.44 14.74 4.67
C TRP A 95 2.84 14.50 6.12
N PHE A 96 4.08 14.09 6.36
CA PHE A 96 4.62 13.95 7.71
C PHE A 96 5.57 15.08 8.07
N GLY A 97 5.84 16.00 7.14
CA GLY A 97 6.83 17.02 7.36
C GLY A 97 8.25 16.48 7.42
N ILE A 98 8.52 15.33 6.82
CA ILE A 98 9.85 14.71 6.84
C ILE A 98 10.58 15.06 5.54
N PRO A 99 11.73 15.75 5.62
CA PRO A 99 12.48 16.05 4.42
C PRO A 99 13.22 14.82 3.90
N ALA A 100 13.69 14.91 2.66
CA ALA A 100 14.58 13.91 2.09
C ALA A 100 15.89 13.90 2.90
N ASN A 101 16.18 12.79 3.57
CA ASN A 101 17.32 12.69 4.45
C ASN A 101 18.22 11.49 4.16
N GLY A 102 17.89 10.70 3.14
CA GLY A 102 18.69 9.55 2.76
C GLY A 102 18.58 8.35 3.70
N ASN A 103 17.71 8.40 4.69
CA ASN A 103 17.51 7.26 5.58
C ASN A 103 16.85 6.11 4.84
N THR A 104 17.23 4.88 5.18
CA THR A 104 16.62 3.70 4.55
C THR A 104 15.53 3.14 5.43
N ILE A 105 14.51 2.58 4.79
CA ILE A 105 13.43 1.90 5.49
C ILE A 105 13.38 0.43 5.11
N ASP A 106 12.92 -0.39 6.05
CA ASP A 106 12.71 -1.82 5.86
C ASP A 106 11.63 -2.22 6.85
N ILE A 107 10.39 -2.31 6.34
CA ILE A 107 9.23 -2.59 7.20
C ILE A 107 8.36 -3.66 6.57
N GLU A 108 7.55 -4.28 7.42
CA GLU A 108 6.51 -5.21 6.96
C GLU A 108 5.15 -4.60 7.19
N TYR A 109 4.20 -5.03 6.38
CA TYR A 109 2.80 -4.68 6.54
C TYR A 109 1.91 -5.82 6.05
N ILE A 110 0.70 -5.86 6.58
CA ILE A 110 -0.28 -6.89 6.24
C ILE A 110 -1.52 -6.19 5.73
N THR A 111 -2.02 -6.67 4.60
CA THR A 111 -3.27 -6.17 4.02
C THR A 111 -4.26 -7.33 3.93
N ILE A 112 -5.49 -7.07 4.33
CA ILE A 112 -6.60 -7.99 4.13
C ILE A 112 -7.50 -7.37 3.08
N TYR A 113 -7.80 -8.13 2.03
CA TYR A 113 -8.73 -7.72 0.99
C TYR A 113 -10.01 -8.54 1.08
N ARG A 114 -11.15 -7.87 0.87
CA ARG A 114 -12.44 -8.56 0.70
C ARG A 114 -12.89 -8.40 -0.73
N LEU A 115 -13.36 -9.49 -1.31
CA LEU A 115 -13.77 -9.51 -2.71
C LEU A 115 -15.26 -9.84 -2.83
N GLU A 116 -15.88 -9.28 -3.87
CA GLU A 116 -17.22 -9.65 -4.32
C GLU A 116 -17.08 -9.96 -5.80
N GLY A 117 -17.35 -11.22 -6.17
CA GLY A 117 -17.08 -11.68 -7.53
C GLY A 117 -15.58 -11.61 -7.79
N ASP A 118 -15.21 -10.96 -8.87
CA ASP A 118 -13.82 -10.82 -9.26
C ASP A 118 -13.26 -9.42 -8.94
N ARG A 119 -13.93 -8.68 -8.04
CA ARG A 119 -13.51 -7.34 -7.67
C ARG A 119 -13.18 -7.23 -6.20
N VAL A 120 -12.19 -6.43 -5.90
CA VAL A 120 -11.84 -6.06 -4.53
C VAL A 120 -12.72 -4.89 -4.11
N VAL A 121 -13.45 -5.07 -3.01
CA VAL A 121 -14.42 -4.06 -2.56
C VAL A 121 -13.99 -3.35 -1.30
N GLU A 122 -13.03 -3.92 -0.56
CA GLU A 122 -12.66 -3.39 0.74
C GLU A 122 -11.28 -3.89 1.13
N SER A 123 -10.51 -3.08 1.84
CA SER A 123 -9.23 -3.52 2.37
C SER A 123 -8.95 -2.90 3.74
N TRP A 124 -8.15 -3.61 4.51
CA TRP A 124 -7.59 -3.17 5.79
C TRP A 124 -6.10 -3.43 5.77
N ALA A 125 -5.30 -2.50 6.26
CA ALA A 125 -3.87 -2.72 6.33
C ALA A 125 -3.32 -2.28 7.68
N GLN A 126 -2.31 -3.00 8.14
CA GLN A 126 -1.56 -2.66 9.34
C GLN A 126 -0.09 -2.71 8.99
N MET A 127 0.66 -1.69 9.39
CA MET A 127 2.08 -1.64 9.11
C MET A 127 2.87 -1.33 10.40
N GLU A 128 4.14 -1.62 10.36
CA GLU A 128 5.06 -1.33 11.46
C GLU A 128 5.35 0.17 11.51
N ILE A 129 4.36 0.98 11.88
CA ILE A 129 4.46 2.43 11.78
C ILE A 129 5.51 3.01 12.72
N ALA A 130 5.63 2.48 13.94
CA ALA A 130 6.64 2.97 14.88
C ALA A 130 8.05 2.71 14.37
N LYS A 131 8.26 1.52 13.79
CA LYS A 131 9.54 1.16 13.20
C LYS A 131 9.86 2.07 12.01
N LEU A 132 8.86 2.33 11.18
CA LEU A 132 9.01 3.22 10.03
C LEU A 132 9.44 4.62 10.49
N MET A 133 8.74 5.18 11.48
CA MET A 133 9.07 6.51 11.99
C MET A 133 10.49 6.55 12.56
N GLN A 134 10.87 5.51 13.29
CA GLN A 134 12.22 5.43 13.84
C GLN A 134 13.27 5.40 12.74
N GLN A 135 13.06 4.59 11.72
CA GLN A 135 13.98 4.49 10.58
C GLN A 135 14.09 5.81 9.83
N LEU A 136 12.99 6.54 9.72
CA LEU A 136 12.96 7.85 9.07
C LEU A 136 13.57 8.96 9.94
N GLY A 137 13.90 8.67 11.19
CA GLY A 137 14.52 9.63 12.08
C GLY A 137 13.55 10.50 12.83
N VAL A 138 12.29 10.09 12.94
CA VAL A 138 11.25 10.86 13.61
C VAL A 138 11.14 10.41 15.07
N GLY A 139 11.14 11.39 15.99
CA GLY A 139 10.86 11.12 17.39
C GLY A 139 11.96 10.41 18.13
N GLY A 140 13.10 10.21 17.48
CA GLY A 140 14.22 9.57 18.14
C GLY A 140 15.32 10.51 18.31
N ASP A 141 15.83 10.78 19.30
CA ASP A 141 17.02 11.47 19.40
C ASP A 141 17.91 10.90 20.35
#